data_b9d24c01d1d5bd70a998b10a7576c8c2
#
_entry.id   b9d24c01d1d5bd70a998b10a7576c8c2
#
_cell.length_a   1.000
_cell.length_b   1.000
_cell.length_c   1.000
_cell.angle_alpha   90.00
_cell.angle_beta   90.00
_cell.angle_gamma   90.00
#
_symmetry.space_group_name_H-M   'P 1'
#
loop_
_entity.id
_entity.type
_entity.pdbx_description
1 polymer ?
#
loop_
_entity_poly.entity_id
_entity_poly.type
_entity_poly.pdbx_seq_one_letter_code
_entity_poly.pdbx_strand_id
1 'polypeptide(L)'
;MNNKMISVNQRDYAWPRQPLVVVCIDGSEPGGEGSDQGGYIERAIDAGQTPFLASLREKATFGYADCVVPSFTNPNNLSIVTGVPPSEHGICGNFYYDTDNDVEVMMNDPSLLRAPTILAEFNQAGAKVAVITAKDKLRRLLGVGLDIAGGSAVCFSSELADQATLSEHGVEGIVDRVGMPVPDVYSAELSEFVFAAGVVLMKSMRPDIMYLSTTDYIQHKHAPGTPVANAFYAMMDQYLTRLDAMGVTIALTADHGMKAKHAPAGEPNVIYLEPLLGEAGLTEFRVILPITDPYVVHHGALGGFATIYLDNDSDHARARAAFDGVPGIETVLTRNEACNVFGLPADRIGDLVVISTRDYVLGSAPEKHDLSGLKDPLRSHGGLSEQRVPFIVNRCLEACATGRRNFDIFSHTLNHALEGSS
;
A
#
# COMPACT_ATOMS: atom_id res chain seq x y z
N MET A 1 14.14 -22.69 -24.00
CA MET A 1 14.06 -22.23 -22.59
C MET A 1 12.74 -22.74 -22.02
N ASN A 2 12.75 -23.38 -20.86
CA ASN A 2 11.52 -23.89 -20.26
C ASN A 2 10.61 -22.70 -19.89
N ASN A 3 9.52 -22.52 -20.63
CA ASN A 3 8.47 -21.54 -20.27
C ASN A 3 7.66 -22.09 -19.09
N LYS A 4 8.28 -22.14 -17.89
CA LYS A 4 7.58 -22.51 -16.68
C LYS A 4 6.60 -21.39 -16.33
N MET A 5 5.33 -21.75 -16.24
CA MET A 5 4.24 -20.85 -15.81
C MET A 5 3.74 -21.27 -14.45
N ILE A 6 3.36 -20.32 -13.63
CA ILE A 6 2.74 -20.51 -12.32
C ILE A 6 1.37 -19.86 -12.37
N SER A 7 0.32 -20.64 -12.10
CA SER A 7 -1.05 -20.13 -12.03
C SER A 7 -1.42 -19.78 -10.60
N VAL A 8 -1.81 -18.52 -10.36
CA VAL A 8 -2.23 -18.03 -9.05
C VAL A 8 -3.51 -17.21 -9.22
N ASN A 9 -4.55 -17.54 -8.48
CA ASN A 9 -5.82 -16.79 -8.49
C ASN A 9 -6.34 -16.55 -9.92
N GLN A 10 -6.36 -17.61 -10.74
CA GLN A 10 -6.80 -17.62 -12.15
C GLN A 10 -5.98 -16.73 -13.09
N ARG A 11 -4.77 -16.35 -12.70
CA ARG A 11 -3.81 -15.59 -13.52
C ARG A 11 -2.54 -16.41 -13.69
N ASP A 12 -1.95 -16.35 -14.88
CA ASP A 12 -0.71 -17.04 -15.22
C ASP A 12 0.47 -16.08 -15.18
N TYR A 13 1.55 -16.54 -14.57
CA TYR A 13 2.80 -15.77 -14.38
C TYR A 13 3.98 -16.58 -14.91
N ALA A 14 4.76 -16.00 -15.80
CA ALA A 14 5.96 -16.62 -16.30
C ALA A 14 7.05 -16.69 -15.20
N TRP A 15 7.84 -17.76 -15.21
CA TRP A 15 9.01 -17.83 -14.32
C TRP A 15 9.99 -16.69 -14.63
N PRO A 16 10.52 -15.98 -13.61
CA PRO A 16 11.42 -14.85 -13.83
C PRO A 16 12.67 -15.30 -14.58
N ARG A 17 12.99 -14.62 -15.68
CA ARG A 17 14.22 -14.87 -16.47
C ARG A 17 15.47 -14.37 -15.76
N GLN A 18 15.30 -13.32 -14.97
CA GLN A 18 16.29 -12.71 -14.09
C GLN A 18 15.61 -12.46 -12.74
N PRO A 19 16.35 -12.35 -11.64
CA PRO A 19 15.77 -11.97 -10.36
C PRO A 19 14.87 -10.74 -10.51
N LEU A 20 13.66 -10.83 -9.95
CA LEU A 20 12.68 -9.75 -9.95
C LEU A 20 12.61 -9.12 -8.55
N VAL A 21 12.74 -7.80 -8.49
CA VAL A 21 12.50 -7.02 -7.28
C VAL A 21 11.26 -6.14 -7.52
N VAL A 22 10.19 -6.39 -6.79
CA VAL A 22 9.00 -5.54 -6.77
C VAL A 22 9.06 -4.68 -5.52
N VAL A 23 8.93 -3.37 -5.68
CA VAL A 23 8.95 -2.40 -4.59
C VAL A 23 7.59 -1.73 -4.50
N CYS A 24 6.98 -1.78 -3.32
CA CYS A 24 5.84 -0.97 -2.94
C CYS A 24 6.35 0.24 -2.15
N ILE A 25 6.27 1.42 -2.76
CA ILE A 25 6.70 2.69 -2.15
C ILE A 25 5.48 3.31 -1.48
N ASP A 26 5.29 3.00 -0.21
CA ASP A 26 4.12 3.40 0.58
C ASP A 26 3.84 4.91 0.49
N GLY A 27 2.60 5.27 0.16
CA GLY A 27 2.15 6.66 0.06
C GLY A 27 2.74 7.46 -1.11
N SER A 28 3.35 6.81 -2.11
CA SER A 28 4.02 7.50 -3.22
C SER A 28 3.02 8.06 -4.23
N GLU A 29 2.65 9.32 -4.01
CA GLU A 29 1.77 10.07 -4.90
C GLU A 29 2.49 10.43 -6.21
N PRO A 30 1.92 10.09 -7.40
CA PRO A 30 2.43 10.57 -8.67
C PRO A 30 1.90 11.97 -9.02
N GLY A 31 2.49 12.60 -10.01
CA GLY A 31 1.95 13.82 -10.62
C GLY A 31 0.57 13.56 -11.25
N GLY A 32 -0.39 14.44 -11.01
CA GLY A 32 -1.72 14.35 -11.61
C GLY A 32 -1.79 15.04 -12.98
N GLU A 33 -2.67 14.58 -13.88
CA GLU A 33 -3.07 15.34 -15.06
C GLU A 33 -3.72 16.65 -14.61
N GLY A 34 -3.19 17.78 -15.06
CA GLY A 34 -3.72 19.12 -14.70
C GLY A 34 -3.24 19.66 -13.36
N SER A 35 -2.39 18.96 -12.61
CA SER A 35 -1.67 19.58 -11.50
C SER A 35 -0.38 20.20 -12.03
N ASP A 36 -0.18 21.50 -11.82
CA ASP A 36 1.10 22.19 -12.10
C ASP A 36 2.25 21.67 -11.23
N GLN A 37 1.99 20.65 -10.42
CA GLN A 37 2.90 20.09 -9.43
C GLN A 37 2.98 18.58 -9.59
N GLY A 38 4.14 18.08 -10.08
CA GLY A 38 4.47 16.67 -10.14
C GLY A 38 4.39 15.98 -8.77
N GLY A 39 4.30 14.63 -8.77
CA GLY A 39 4.36 13.83 -7.56
C GLY A 39 5.76 13.71 -6.96
N TYR A 40 5.92 12.79 -6.03
CA TYR A 40 7.18 12.63 -5.31
C TYR A 40 8.36 12.28 -6.24
N ILE A 41 8.18 11.26 -7.09
CA ILE A 41 9.22 10.79 -8.00
C ILE A 41 9.55 11.86 -9.04
N GLU A 42 8.54 12.45 -9.67
CA GLU A 42 8.72 13.48 -10.69
C GLU A 42 9.45 14.71 -10.13
N ARG A 43 9.09 15.14 -8.92
CA ARG A 43 9.75 16.28 -8.25
C ARG A 43 11.19 16.02 -7.90
N ALA A 44 11.49 14.80 -7.45
CA ALA A 44 12.87 14.39 -7.15
C ALA A 44 13.73 14.28 -8.43
N ILE A 45 13.13 13.80 -9.54
CA ILE A 45 13.77 13.81 -10.87
C ILE A 45 14.05 15.23 -11.34
N ASP A 46 13.05 16.11 -11.28
CA ASP A 46 13.17 17.50 -11.73
C ASP A 46 14.18 18.30 -10.89
N ALA A 47 14.34 17.94 -9.62
CA ALA A 47 15.40 18.45 -8.75
C ALA A 47 16.79 17.87 -9.02
N GLY A 48 16.93 16.93 -9.97
CA GLY A 48 18.21 16.29 -10.34
C GLY A 48 18.75 15.31 -9.28
N GLN A 49 17.93 14.87 -8.32
CA GLN A 49 18.39 14.07 -7.19
C GLN A 49 18.24 12.56 -7.38
N THR A 50 17.55 12.11 -8.43
CA THR A 50 17.25 10.70 -8.73
C THR A 50 17.65 10.34 -10.16
N PRO A 51 18.96 10.25 -10.47
CA PRO A 51 19.46 10.04 -11.83
C PRO A 51 19.03 8.69 -12.43
N PHE A 52 18.91 7.63 -11.62
CA PHE A 52 18.44 6.34 -12.08
C PHE A 52 16.97 6.41 -12.51
N LEU A 53 16.08 6.92 -11.67
CA LEU A 53 14.67 7.10 -12.02
C LEU A 53 14.48 8.05 -13.22
N ALA A 54 15.31 9.09 -13.34
CA ALA A 54 15.32 9.96 -14.52
C ALA A 54 15.62 9.15 -15.78
N SER A 55 16.62 8.25 -15.73
CA SER A 55 16.96 7.38 -16.86
C SER A 55 15.83 6.42 -17.24
N LEU A 56 15.06 5.91 -16.25
CA LEU A 56 13.91 5.05 -16.52
C LEU A 56 12.78 5.80 -17.21
N ARG A 57 12.56 7.06 -16.85
CA ARG A 57 11.55 7.92 -17.51
C ARG A 57 11.82 8.06 -19.02
N GLU A 58 13.09 8.03 -19.43
CA GLU A 58 13.50 8.16 -20.83
C GLU A 58 13.55 6.84 -21.61
N LYS A 59 13.96 5.73 -20.96
CA LYS A 59 14.42 4.52 -21.65
C LYS A 59 13.66 3.24 -21.27
N ALA A 60 12.70 3.31 -20.34
CA ALA A 60 12.05 2.15 -19.78
C ALA A 60 10.52 2.37 -19.68
N THR A 61 9.82 1.50 -18.96
CA THR A 61 8.40 1.72 -18.68
C THR A 61 8.24 2.67 -17.51
N PHE A 62 7.71 3.84 -17.77
CA PHE A 62 7.41 4.85 -16.75
C PHE A 62 5.98 5.35 -16.94
N GLY A 63 5.11 5.07 -15.99
CA GLY A 63 3.70 5.40 -16.07
C GLY A 63 2.98 5.24 -14.72
N TYR A 64 1.67 5.08 -14.79
CA TYR A 64 0.81 5.06 -13.63
C TYR A 64 -0.15 3.87 -13.68
N ALA A 65 -0.72 3.57 -12.51
CA ALA A 65 -1.79 2.60 -12.32
C ALA A 65 -2.76 3.11 -11.26
N ASP A 66 -3.90 2.45 -11.13
CA ASP A 66 -4.84 2.70 -10.05
C ASP A 66 -4.71 1.61 -8.98
N CYS A 67 -4.58 2.00 -7.72
CA CYS A 67 -4.65 1.09 -6.59
C CYS A 67 -6.12 0.70 -6.30
N VAL A 68 -6.35 -0.28 -5.41
CA VAL A 68 -7.70 -0.61 -4.97
C VAL A 68 -8.24 0.45 -3.99
N VAL A 69 -9.57 0.53 -3.88
CA VAL A 69 -10.25 1.38 -2.89
C VAL A 69 -10.83 0.47 -1.80
N PRO A 70 -10.65 0.83 -0.53
CA PRO A 70 -9.95 2.00 0.00
C PRO A 70 -8.45 2.00 -0.32
N SER A 71 -7.92 3.18 -0.61
CA SER A 71 -6.51 3.39 -0.88
C SER A 71 -5.70 3.39 0.42
N PHE A 72 -5.59 2.19 1.03
CA PHE A 72 -4.91 1.88 2.29
C PHE A 72 -3.83 0.82 2.08
N THR A 73 -2.88 0.78 3.02
CA THR A 73 -1.69 -0.07 2.95
C THR A 73 -2.03 -1.56 2.86
N ASN A 74 -2.81 -2.11 3.79
CA ASN A 74 -3.06 -3.55 3.82
C ASN A 74 -3.81 -4.06 2.57
N PRO A 75 -5.00 -3.50 2.18
CA PRO A 75 -5.71 -4.00 1.00
C PRO A 75 -4.87 -3.93 -0.26
N ASN A 76 -4.06 -2.89 -0.43
CA ASN A 76 -3.27 -2.72 -1.63
C ASN A 76 -2.02 -3.59 -1.67
N ASN A 77 -1.26 -3.71 -0.57
CA ASN A 77 -0.14 -4.66 -0.53
C ASN A 77 -0.61 -6.09 -0.79
N LEU A 78 -1.76 -6.50 -0.19
CA LEU A 78 -2.33 -7.83 -0.45
C LEU A 78 -2.82 -7.97 -1.89
N SER A 79 -3.48 -6.96 -2.46
CA SER A 79 -3.84 -6.99 -3.89
C SER A 79 -2.61 -7.13 -4.79
N ILE A 80 -1.52 -6.40 -4.52
CA ILE A 80 -0.27 -6.50 -5.28
C ILE A 80 0.29 -7.92 -5.25
N VAL A 81 0.39 -8.53 -4.07
CA VAL A 81 1.03 -9.85 -3.94
C VAL A 81 0.10 -11.04 -4.23
N THR A 82 -1.22 -10.83 -4.33
CA THR A 82 -2.17 -11.87 -4.75
C THR A 82 -2.59 -11.74 -6.21
N GLY A 83 -2.44 -10.53 -6.80
CA GLY A 83 -2.87 -10.22 -8.17
C GLY A 83 -4.39 -10.07 -8.32
N VAL A 84 -5.15 -9.95 -7.22
CA VAL A 84 -6.62 -9.89 -7.21
C VAL A 84 -7.14 -8.80 -6.26
N PRO A 85 -8.41 -8.37 -6.42
CA PRO A 85 -9.00 -7.34 -5.57
C PRO A 85 -9.38 -7.85 -4.17
N PRO A 86 -9.73 -6.94 -3.23
CA PRO A 86 -10.18 -7.29 -1.88
C PRO A 86 -11.35 -8.28 -1.81
N SER A 87 -12.27 -8.26 -2.78
CA SER A 87 -13.38 -9.24 -2.86
C SER A 87 -12.89 -10.69 -2.90
N GLU A 88 -11.70 -10.94 -3.44
CA GLU A 88 -11.11 -12.28 -3.55
C GLU A 88 -10.16 -12.58 -2.39
N HIS A 89 -9.23 -11.66 -2.05
CA HIS A 89 -8.28 -11.92 -0.98
C HIS A 89 -8.79 -11.58 0.43
N GLY A 90 -9.92 -10.88 0.55
CA GLY A 90 -10.64 -10.67 1.81
C GLY A 90 -10.15 -9.51 2.68
N ILE A 91 -9.01 -8.88 2.42
CA ILE A 91 -8.46 -7.78 3.22
C ILE A 91 -8.88 -6.45 2.60
N CYS A 92 -9.81 -5.73 3.23
CA CYS A 92 -10.41 -4.50 2.71
C CYS A 92 -10.09 -3.24 3.55
N GLY A 93 -9.21 -3.32 4.52
CA GLY A 93 -8.80 -2.22 5.39
C GLY A 93 -7.85 -2.73 6.47
N ASN A 94 -7.57 -1.89 7.45
CA ASN A 94 -6.89 -2.31 8.68
C ASN A 94 -7.89 -2.80 9.73
N PHE A 95 -9.18 -2.51 9.54
CA PHE A 95 -10.22 -2.76 10.53
C PHE A 95 -11.57 -3.01 9.85
N TYR A 96 -12.42 -3.88 10.42
CA TYR A 96 -13.80 -4.06 10.04
C TYR A 96 -14.64 -4.47 11.26
N TYR A 97 -15.97 -4.37 11.15
CA TYR A 97 -16.89 -4.88 12.16
C TYR A 97 -17.47 -6.22 11.68
N ASP A 98 -17.22 -7.25 12.48
CA ASP A 98 -17.80 -8.58 12.31
C ASP A 98 -19.19 -8.60 12.94
N THR A 99 -20.21 -8.51 12.13
CA THR A 99 -21.62 -8.45 12.56
C THR A 99 -22.11 -9.76 13.17
N ASP A 100 -21.50 -10.90 12.79
CA ASP A 100 -21.92 -12.21 13.29
C ASP A 100 -21.46 -12.42 14.74
N ASN A 101 -20.31 -11.86 15.10
CA ASN A 101 -19.71 -11.99 16.41
C ASN A 101 -19.81 -10.72 17.27
N ASP A 102 -20.41 -9.63 16.77
CA ASP A 102 -20.49 -8.30 17.41
C ASP A 102 -19.14 -7.81 17.91
N VAL A 103 -18.11 -7.85 17.04
CA VAL A 103 -16.76 -7.47 17.41
C VAL A 103 -16.04 -6.71 16.29
N GLU A 104 -15.27 -5.71 16.69
CA GLU A 104 -14.36 -5.01 15.77
C GLU A 104 -13.05 -5.81 15.63
N VAL A 105 -12.64 -6.06 14.38
CA VAL A 105 -11.52 -6.96 14.07
C VAL A 105 -10.43 -6.21 13.32
N MET A 106 -9.19 -6.31 13.82
CA MET A 106 -8.01 -5.85 13.09
C MET A 106 -7.65 -6.84 11.98
N MET A 107 -7.49 -6.34 10.75
CA MET A 107 -7.17 -7.14 9.57
C MET A 107 -5.65 -7.38 9.42
N ASN A 108 -5.02 -7.84 10.49
CA ASN A 108 -3.60 -8.19 10.54
C ASN A 108 -3.35 -9.68 10.87
N ASP A 109 -4.42 -10.45 11.04
CA ASP A 109 -4.32 -11.90 11.25
C ASP A 109 -4.25 -12.61 9.88
N PRO A 110 -3.22 -13.45 9.65
CA PRO A 110 -3.07 -14.26 8.45
C PRO A 110 -4.29 -15.12 8.07
N SER A 111 -5.08 -15.56 9.07
CA SER A 111 -6.30 -16.38 8.85
C SER A 111 -7.40 -15.63 8.10
N LEU A 112 -7.35 -14.29 8.07
CA LEU A 112 -8.30 -13.47 7.34
C LEU A 112 -8.03 -13.42 5.84
N LEU A 113 -6.83 -13.82 5.39
CA LEU A 113 -6.45 -13.87 3.98
C LEU A 113 -7.11 -15.08 3.29
N ARG A 114 -7.84 -14.83 2.20
CA ARG A 114 -8.64 -15.84 1.48
C ARG A 114 -7.99 -16.35 0.19
N ALA A 115 -6.96 -15.67 -0.28
CA ALA A 115 -6.29 -15.99 -1.54
C ALA A 115 -4.79 -16.26 -1.31
N PRO A 116 -4.18 -17.25 -1.99
CA PRO A 116 -2.74 -17.45 -1.94
C PRO A 116 -2.00 -16.26 -2.55
N THR A 117 -0.78 -16.04 -2.08
CA THR A 117 0.09 -15.00 -2.65
C THR A 117 0.92 -15.56 -3.82
N ILE A 118 1.21 -14.72 -4.80
CA ILE A 118 2.16 -15.00 -5.88
C ILE A 118 3.50 -15.44 -5.30
N LEU A 119 3.92 -14.81 -4.20
CA LEU A 119 5.17 -15.10 -3.51
C LEU A 119 5.21 -16.54 -2.99
N ALA A 120 4.14 -16.98 -2.32
CA ALA A 120 4.02 -18.34 -1.78
C ALA A 120 3.97 -19.39 -2.91
N GLU A 121 3.18 -19.16 -3.96
CA GLU A 121 3.05 -20.10 -5.06
C GLU A 121 4.36 -20.28 -5.85
N PHE A 122 5.09 -19.19 -6.09
CA PHE A 122 6.43 -19.28 -6.68
C PHE A 122 7.40 -20.02 -5.76
N ASN A 123 7.35 -19.74 -4.44
CA ASN A 123 8.20 -20.43 -3.47
C ASN A 123 7.92 -21.93 -3.42
N GLN A 124 6.65 -22.35 -3.39
CA GLN A 124 6.25 -23.75 -3.44
C GLN A 124 6.67 -24.42 -4.77
N ALA A 125 6.70 -23.65 -5.86
CA ALA A 125 7.19 -24.12 -7.15
C ALA A 125 8.73 -24.19 -7.23
N GLY A 126 9.45 -23.84 -6.16
CA GLY A 126 10.91 -23.96 -6.02
C GLY A 126 11.68 -22.66 -6.23
N ALA A 127 11.01 -21.50 -6.30
CA ALA A 127 11.70 -20.22 -6.34
C ALA A 127 12.25 -19.85 -4.94
N LYS A 128 13.40 -19.19 -4.93
CA LYS A 128 13.87 -18.48 -3.73
C LYS A 128 13.16 -17.15 -3.63
N VAL A 129 12.52 -16.89 -2.49
CA VAL A 129 11.71 -15.69 -2.27
C VAL A 129 12.24 -14.90 -1.07
N ALA A 130 12.30 -13.58 -1.20
CA ALA A 130 12.60 -12.69 -0.08
C ALA A 130 11.50 -11.63 0.06
N VAL A 131 10.99 -11.44 1.27
CA VAL A 131 10.00 -10.42 1.62
C VAL A 131 10.56 -9.57 2.75
N ILE A 132 10.67 -8.28 2.52
CA ILE A 132 11.17 -7.33 3.51
C ILE A 132 10.17 -6.18 3.62
N THR A 133 9.61 -5.98 4.80
CA THR A 133 8.66 -4.90 5.06
C THR A 133 9.24 -3.91 6.07
N ALA A 134 8.76 -2.68 6.05
CA ALA A 134 9.07 -1.73 7.09
C ALA A 134 8.45 -2.20 8.42
N LYS A 135 7.17 -2.61 8.42
CA LYS A 135 6.39 -2.94 9.61
C LYS A 135 6.06 -4.44 9.74
N ASP A 136 6.10 -4.97 10.96
CA ASP A 136 5.92 -6.40 11.23
C ASP A 136 4.48 -6.89 10.98
N LYS A 137 3.48 -6.05 11.22
CA LYS A 137 2.08 -6.42 10.98
C LYS A 137 1.84 -6.83 9.52
N LEU A 138 2.37 -6.06 8.57
CA LEU A 138 2.28 -6.37 7.15
C LEU A 138 3.10 -7.62 6.78
N ARG A 139 4.31 -7.79 7.37
CA ARG A 139 5.14 -8.97 7.18
C ARG A 139 4.38 -10.27 7.43
N ARG A 140 3.57 -10.32 8.48
CA ARG A 140 2.80 -11.53 8.83
C ARG A 140 1.81 -11.93 7.74
N LEU A 141 1.13 -10.96 7.15
CA LEU A 141 0.20 -11.19 6.04
C LEU A 141 0.92 -11.62 4.77
N LEU A 142 2.03 -10.96 4.44
CA LEU A 142 2.81 -11.26 3.22
C LEU A 142 3.59 -12.57 3.31
N GLY A 143 3.89 -13.03 4.53
CA GLY A 143 4.61 -14.28 4.79
C GLY A 143 3.77 -15.55 4.71
N VAL A 144 2.45 -15.42 4.52
CA VAL A 144 1.55 -16.58 4.45
C VAL A 144 1.95 -17.53 3.32
N GLY A 145 2.16 -18.82 3.68
CA GLY A 145 2.47 -19.87 2.73
C GLY A 145 3.92 -19.95 2.25
N LEU A 146 4.83 -19.09 2.75
CA LEU A 146 6.26 -19.18 2.46
C LEU A 146 6.92 -20.34 3.23
N ASP A 147 7.78 -21.10 2.55
CA ASP A 147 8.58 -22.17 3.16
C ASP A 147 9.86 -21.62 3.78
N ILE A 148 9.70 -21.02 4.95
CA ILE A 148 10.83 -20.52 5.75
C ILE A 148 11.69 -21.68 6.27
N ALA A 149 11.05 -22.74 6.76
CA ALA A 149 11.74 -23.89 7.37
C ALA A 149 12.59 -24.67 6.35
N GLY A 150 12.15 -24.72 5.09
CA GLY A 150 12.93 -25.32 4.00
C GLY A 150 14.11 -24.48 3.51
N GLY A 151 14.26 -23.26 4.03
CA GLY A 151 15.37 -22.37 3.70
C GLY A 151 15.32 -21.73 2.31
N SER A 152 14.18 -21.86 1.61
CA SER A 152 13.96 -21.26 0.29
C SER A 152 13.33 -19.88 0.36
N ALA A 153 12.84 -19.45 1.54
CA ALA A 153 12.23 -18.16 1.74
C ALA A 153 12.84 -17.39 2.92
N VAL A 154 12.81 -16.06 2.81
CA VAL A 154 13.15 -15.10 3.87
C VAL A 154 12.00 -14.10 3.98
N CYS A 155 11.50 -13.87 5.21
CA CYS A 155 10.42 -12.92 5.46
C CYS A 155 10.60 -12.25 6.81
N PHE A 156 10.98 -10.95 6.82
CA PHE A 156 11.18 -10.19 8.06
C PHE A 156 10.83 -8.71 7.87
N SER A 157 10.74 -7.96 8.98
CA SER A 157 10.53 -6.52 9.00
C SER A 157 11.76 -5.77 9.49
N SER A 158 11.97 -4.54 9.02
CA SER A 158 13.01 -3.66 9.56
C SER A 158 12.69 -3.21 10.99
N GLU A 159 11.41 -3.10 11.34
CA GLU A 159 10.93 -2.77 12.70
C GLU A 159 11.47 -3.73 13.77
N LEU A 160 11.53 -5.02 13.45
CA LEU A 160 11.99 -6.09 14.36
C LEU A 160 13.20 -6.85 13.79
N ALA A 161 14.08 -6.16 13.09
CA ALA A 161 15.21 -6.79 12.40
C ALA A 161 16.21 -7.46 13.36
N ASP A 162 16.36 -6.96 14.60
CA ASP A 162 17.16 -7.56 15.67
C ASP A 162 16.58 -8.86 16.25
N GLN A 163 15.28 -9.08 16.03
CA GLN A 163 14.57 -10.28 16.47
C GLN A 163 14.49 -11.36 15.38
N ALA A 164 15.05 -11.08 14.19
CA ALA A 164 15.00 -12.01 13.07
C ALA A 164 15.81 -13.28 13.37
N THR A 165 15.15 -14.44 13.21
CA THR A 165 15.73 -15.78 13.43
C THR A 165 15.65 -16.63 12.16
N LEU A 166 16.54 -17.60 12.02
CA LEU A 166 16.49 -18.56 10.90
C LEU A 166 15.18 -19.34 10.89
N SER A 167 14.67 -19.75 12.06
CA SER A 167 13.47 -20.59 12.15
C SER A 167 12.18 -19.90 11.78
N GLU A 168 12.04 -18.61 12.12
CA GLU A 168 10.80 -17.85 11.87
C GLU A 168 10.89 -16.95 10.64
N HIS A 169 12.08 -16.45 10.33
CA HIS A 169 12.26 -15.42 9.32
C HIS A 169 13.16 -15.85 8.15
N GLY A 170 13.83 -17.01 8.27
CA GLY A 170 14.77 -17.51 7.25
C GLY A 170 16.11 -16.76 7.23
N VAL A 171 16.34 -15.87 8.17
CA VAL A 171 17.57 -15.06 8.29
C VAL A 171 17.88 -14.76 9.74
N GLU A 172 19.18 -14.67 10.06
CA GLU A 172 19.67 -14.20 11.35
C GLU A 172 20.82 -13.20 11.17
N GLY A 173 21.10 -12.40 12.20
CA GLY A 173 22.17 -11.41 12.19
C GLY A 173 22.03 -10.37 11.08
N ILE A 174 20.81 -10.06 10.63
CA ILE A 174 20.61 -9.16 9.49
C ILE A 174 21.03 -7.73 9.79
N VAL A 175 20.92 -7.29 11.05
CA VAL A 175 21.35 -5.96 11.50
C VAL A 175 22.87 -5.77 11.25
N ASP A 176 23.66 -6.74 11.67
CA ASP A 176 25.13 -6.71 11.46
C ASP A 176 25.49 -6.82 9.98
N ARG A 177 24.77 -7.64 9.21
CA ARG A 177 24.99 -7.83 7.76
C ARG A 177 24.65 -6.60 6.97
N VAL A 178 23.64 -5.84 7.37
CA VAL A 178 23.23 -4.56 6.78
C VAL A 178 24.22 -3.46 7.21
N GLY A 179 24.72 -3.52 8.44
CA GLY A 179 25.63 -2.53 9.01
C GLY A 179 24.89 -1.24 9.43
N MET A 180 23.60 -1.32 9.68
CA MET A 180 22.77 -0.23 10.20
C MET A 180 22.16 -0.68 11.54
N PRO A 181 21.99 0.23 12.53
CA PRO A 181 21.23 -0.09 13.74
C PRO A 181 19.77 -0.38 13.40
N VAL A 182 19.03 -1.00 14.32
CA VAL A 182 17.56 -1.12 14.20
C VAL A 182 16.98 0.29 14.17
N PRO A 183 16.21 0.64 13.11
CA PRO A 183 15.71 1.99 12.99
C PRO A 183 14.54 2.27 13.94
N ASP A 184 14.33 3.55 14.28
CA ASP A 184 13.10 3.98 14.93
C ASP A 184 11.91 3.78 13.99
N VAL A 185 10.77 3.35 14.54
CA VAL A 185 9.53 3.08 13.77
C VAL A 185 9.03 4.35 13.06
N TYR A 186 9.30 5.52 13.61
CA TYR A 186 8.91 6.82 13.08
C TYR A 186 10.11 7.55 12.45
N SER A 187 10.83 6.89 11.56
CA SER A 187 11.99 7.45 10.88
C SER A 187 12.05 7.07 9.39
N ALA A 188 12.81 7.83 8.60
CA ALA A 188 13.08 7.49 7.20
C ALA A 188 13.96 6.24 7.08
N GLU A 189 14.82 6.03 8.07
CA GLU A 189 15.76 4.91 8.18
C GLU A 189 15.03 3.57 8.23
N LEU A 190 13.76 3.53 8.70
CA LEU A 190 12.96 2.31 8.67
C LEU A 190 12.78 1.77 7.24
N SER A 191 12.51 2.66 6.29
CA SER A 191 12.43 2.33 4.86
C SER A 191 13.83 2.13 4.23
N GLU A 192 14.83 2.90 4.65
CA GLU A 192 16.20 2.72 4.16
C GLU A 192 16.74 1.32 4.49
N PHE A 193 16.45 0.81 5.70
CA PHE A 193 16.84 -0.54 6.11
C PHE A 193 16.22 -1.62 5.20
N VAL A 194 14.97 -1.44 4.74
CA VAL A 194 14.33 -2.35 3.77
C VAL A 194 15.17 -2.46 2.49
N PHE A 195 15.59 -1.34 1.92
CA PHE A 195 16.41 -1.32 0.71
C PHE A 195 17.81 -1.87 0.95
N ALA A 196 18.45 -1.48 2.05
CA ALA A 196 19.79 -1.95 2.41
C ALA A 196 19.82 -3.47 2.59
N ALA A 197 18.83 -4.02 3.30
CA ALA A 197 18.67 -5.45 3.48
C ALA A 197 18.35 -6.17 2.16
N GLY A 198 17.55 -5.55 1.28
CA GLY A 198 17.30 -6.06 -0.08
C GLY A 198 18.59 -6.24 -0.88
N VAL A 199 19.47 -5.25 -0.85
CA VAL A 199 20.81 -5.32 -1.49
C VAL A 199 21.67 -6.42 -0.88
N VAL A 200 21.66 -6.57 0.46
CA VAL A 200 22.42 -7.63 1.16
C VAL A 200 21.90 -9.02 0.78
N LEU A 201 20.58 -9.22 0.77
CA LEU A 201 19.99 -10.50 0.38
C LEU A 201 20.18 -10.82 -1.10
N MET A 202 20.10 -9.82 -1.97
CA MET A 202 20.38 -10.03 -3.41
C MET A 202 21.80 -10.52 -3.64
N LYS A 203 22.79 -10.03 -2.88
CA LYS A 203 24.19 -10.50 -2.95
C LYS A 203 24.40 -11.90 -2.38
N SER A 204 23.74 -12.22 -1.27
CA SER A 204 24.06 -13.45 -0.49
C SER A 204 23.16 -14.62 -0.84
N MET A 205 21.86 -14.40 -1.03
CA MET A 205 20.84 -15.42 -1.32
C MET A 205 20.49 -15.48 -2.82
N ARG A 206 20.52 -14.32 -3.49
CA ARG A 206 20.07 -14.11 -4.86
C ARG A 206 18.67 -14.71 -5.09
N PRO A 207 17.63 -14.16 -4.44
CA PRO A 207 16.27 -14.66 -4.62
C PRO A 207 15.80 -14.46 -6.06
N ASP A 208 14.94 -15.37 -6.54
CA ASP A 208 14.28 -15.28 -7.84
C ASP A 208 13.25 -14.15 -7.83
N ILE A 209 12.54 -13.99 -6.69
CA ILE A 209 11.56 -12.92 -6.47
C ILE A 209 11.83 -12.27 -5.11
N MET A 210 11.86 -10.95 -5.09
CA MET A 210 11.97 -10.14 -3.87
C MET A 210 10.85 -9.11 -3.84
N TYR A 211 10.18 -8.98 -2.70
CA TYR A 211 9.20 -7.93 -2.43
C TYR A 211 9.70 -7.01 -1.32
N LEU A 212 9.76 -5.72 -1.61
CA LEU A 212 10.17 -4.68 -0.67
C LEU A 212 9.00 -3.73 -0.43
N SER A 213 8.60 -3.51 0.81
CA SER A 213 7.53 -2.58 1.17
C SER A 213 8.04 -1.57 2.19
N THR A 214 7.95 -0.29 1.85
CA THR A 214 8.38 0.82 2.70
C THR A 214 7.27 1.23 3.69
N THR A 215 7.43 2.37 4.35
CA THR A 215 6.39 3.03 5.14
C THR A 215 6.24 4.48 4.67
N ASP A 216 5.06 5.02 4.78
CA ASP A 216 4.63 6.35 4.36
C ASP A 216 4.91 7.48 5.38
N TYR A 217 5.78 7.22 6.36
CA TYR A 217 6.13 8.20 7.40
C TYR A 217 6.55 9.56 6.82
N ILE A 218 7.38 9.55 5.77
CA ILE A 218 7.84 10.75 5.09
C ILE A 218 6.68 11.43 4.36
N GLN A 219 5.82 10.65 3.68
CA GLN A 219 4.71 11.14 2.88
C GLN A 219 3.61 11.80 3.73
N HIS A 220 3.40 11.31 4.95
CA HIS A 220 2.49 11.94 5.92
C HIS A 220 2.98 13.32 6.40
N LYS A 221 4.30 13.57 6.41
CA LYS A 221 4.88 14.81 6.97
C LYS A 221 5.33 15.81 5.90
N HIS A 222 5.78 15.31 4.76
CA HIS A 222 6.48 16.12 3.77
C HIS A 222 5.82 16.01 2.42
N ALA A 223 5.36 17.14 1.89
CA ALA A 223 4.78 17.20 0.54
C ALA A 223 5.83 16.90 -0.55
N PRO A 224 5.39 16.49 -1.76
CA PRO A 224 6.26 16.29 -2.91
C PRO A 224 7.13 17.53 -3.18
N GLY A 225 8.42 17.33 -3.46
CA GLY A 225 9.37 18.38 -3.79
C GLY A 225 9.99 19.10 -2.58
N THR A 226 9.58 18.80 -1.35
CA THR A 226 10.28 19.30 -0.17
C THR A 226 11.67 18.66 -0.06
N PRO A 227 12.65 19.34 0.56
CA PRO A 227 14.01 18.81 0.68
C PRO A 227 14.07 17.43 1.34
N VAL A 228 13.24 17.20 2.38
CA VAL A 228 13.20 15.92 3.10
C VAL A 228 12.60 14.81 2.22
N ALA A 229 11.48 15.10 1.53
CA ALA A 229 10.89 14.14 0.60
C ALA A 229 11.87 13.81 -0.53
N ASN A 230 12.49 14.81 -1.16
CA ASN A 230 13.45 14.58 -2.23
C ASN A 230 14.67 13.78 -1.75
N ALA A 231 15.16 14.01 -0.52
CA ALA A 231 16.25 13.23 0.07
C ALA A 231 15.87 11.74 0.25
N PHE A 232 14.63 11.45 0.65
CA PHE A 232 14.12 10.08 0.75
C PHE A 232 14.15 9.37 -0.61
N TYR A 233 13.66 10.02 -1.67
CA TYR A 233 13.68 9.43 -3.02
C TYR A 233 15.09 9.36 -3.61
N ALA A 234 16.00 10.27 -3.24
CA ALA A 234 17.41 10.18 -3.60
C ALA A 234 18.12 8.98 -2.93
N MET A 235 17.82 8.71 -1.66
CA MET A 235 18.26 7.52 -0.96
C MET A 235 17.78 6.26 -1.68
N MET A 236 16.50 6.17 -1.97
CA MET A 236 15.89 5.04 -2.70
C MET A 236 16.58 4.83 -4.06
N ASP A 237 16.79 5.89 -4.85
CA ASP A 237 17.41 5.86 -6.16
C ASP A 237 18.81 5.23 -6.12
N GLN A 238 19.59 5.50 -5.07
CA GLN A 238 20.92 4.91 -4.88
C GLN A 238 20.85 3.39 -4.66
N TYR A 239 19.89 2.90 -3.89
CA TYR A 239 19.71 1.45 -3.69
C TYR A 239 19.17 0.76 -4.94
N LEU A 240 18.24 1.39 -5.65
CA LEU A 240 17.73 0.88 -6.93
C LEU A 240 18.87 0.79 -7.98
N THR A 241 19.75 1.78 -8.04
CA THR A 241 20.97 1.75 -8.89
C THR A 241 21.84 0.55 -8.55
N ARG A 242 22.04 0.25 -7.26
CA ARG A 242 22.84 -0.93 -6.83
C ARG A 242 22.17 -2.24 -7.24
N LEU A 243 20.86 -2.34 -7.13
CA LEU A 243 20.09 -3.52 -7.55
C LEU A 243 20.13 -3.69 -9.07
N ASP A 244 19.96 -2.62 -9.84
CA ASP A 244 20.03 -2.65 -11.31
C ASP A 244 21.42 -3.12 -11.80
N ALA A 245 22.48 -2.65 -11.15
CA ALA A 245 23.85 -3.08 -11.44
C ALA A 245 24.11 -4.59 -11.19
N MET A 246 23.23 -5.28 -10.44
CA MET A 246 23.27 -6.74 -10.25
C MET A 246 22.50 -7.50 -11.34
N GLY A 247 21.94 -6.80 -12.32
CA GLY A 247 21.19 -7.38 -13.43
C GLY A 247 19.79 -7.87 -13.05
N VAL A 248 19.16 -7.26 -12.04
CA VAL A 248 17.80 -7.61 -11.65
C VAL A 248 16.76 -6.81 -12.44
N THR A 249 15.59 -7.38 -12.64
CA THR A 249 14.42 -6.62 -13.08
C THR A 249 13.81 -5.93 -11.87
N ILE A 250 13.61 -4.61 -11.96
CA ILE A 250 13.04 -3.79 -10.89
C ILE A 250 11.68 -3.28 -11.35
N ALA A 251 10.66 -3.49 -10.54
CA ALA A 251 9.32 -2.99 -10.75
C ALA A 251 8.86 -2.19 -9.53
N LEU A 252 8.42 -0.95 -9.75
CA LEU A 252 8.03 -0.02 -8.69
C LEU A 252 6.54 0.30 -8.83
N THR A 253 5.83 0.21 -7.72
CA THR A 253 4.46 0.73 -7.57
C THR A 253 4.29 1.31 -6.18
N ALA A 254 3.07 1.73 -5.85
CA ALA A 254 2.69 2.09 -4.49
C ALA A 254 1.36 1.43 -4.14
N ASP A 255 1.08 1.36 -2.88
CA ASP A 255 -0.21 0.93 -2.34
C ASP A 255 -1.27 2.02 -2.41
N HIS A 256 -0.87 3.29 -2.26
CA HIS A 256 -1.72 4.47 -2.43
C HIS A 256 -0.89 5.74 -2.65
N GLY A 257 -1.59 6.83 -2.97
CA GLY A 257 -1.04 8.18 -2.93
C GLY A 257 -1.22 8.84 -1.56
N MET A 258 -0.95 10.15 -1.48
CA MET A 258 -1.04 10.93 -0.25
C MET A 258 -1.45 12.37 -0.57
N LYS A 259 -2.47 12.91 0.08
CA LYS A 259 -2.94 14.29 -0.15
C LYS A 259 -2.92 15.13 1.11
N ALA A 260 -2.76 16.44 0.93
CA ALA A 260 -3.00 17.41 1.99
C ALA A 260 -4.49 17.44 2.35
N LYS A 261 -4.80 17.41 3.63
CA LYS A 261 -6.16 17.33 4.20
C LYS A 261 -6.41 18.45 5.21
N HIS A 262 -5.96 19.65 4.87
CA HIS A 262 -6.04 20.82 5.76
C HIS A 262 -6.37 22.08 4.97
N ALA A 263 -6.95 23.05 5.65
CA ALA A 263 -7.15 24.39 5.14
C ALA A 263 -5.80 25.12 4.93
N PRO A 264 -5.77 26.23 4.17
CA PRO A 264 -4.54 27.01 3.97
C PRO A 264 -3.85 27.49 5.27
N ALA A 265 -4.62 27.65 6.34
CA ALA A 265 -4.10 28.03 7.65
C ALA A 265 -3.55 26.86 8.48
N GLY A 266 -3.71 25.62 7.98
CA GLY A 266 -3.16 24.39 8.57
C GLY A 266 -4.16 23.57 9.40
N GLU A 267 -5.38 24.08 9.61
CA GLU A 267 -6.40 23.33 10.35
C GLU A 267 -6.86 22.10 9.53
N PRO A 268 -6.97 20.91 10.14
CA PRO A 268 -7.46 19.72 9.47
C PRO A 268 -8.90 19.87 8.97
N ASN A 269 -9.17 19.48 7.73
CA ASN A 269 -10.51 19.43 7.15
C ASN A 269 -11.16 18.08 7.48
N VAL A 270 -11.85 18.00 8.61
CA VAL A 270 -12.48 16.74 9.07
C VAL A 270 -14.00 16.82 8.97
N ILE A 271 -14.62 15.77 8.41
CA ILE A 271 -16.06 15.58 8.42
C ILE A 271 -16.36 14.45 9.42
N TYR A 272 -17.06 14.79 10.49
CA TYR A 272 -17.48 13.82 11.50
C TYR A 272 -18.83 13.21 11.15
N LEU A 273 -18.88 11.90 10.97
CA LEU A 273 -20.05 11.20 10.41
C LEU A 273 -21.13 10.94 11.45
N GLU A 274 -20.77 10.62 12.70
CA GLU A 274 -21.74 10.32 13.76
C GLU A 274 -22.66 11.49 14.10
N PRO A 275 -22.18 12.74 14.22
CA PRO A 275 -23.05 13.89 14.39
C PRO A 275 -24.08 14.06 13.27
N LEU A 276 -23.67 13.89 12.00
CA LEU A 276 -24.58 14.00 10.85
C LEU A 276 -25.69 12.94 10.87
N LEU A 277 -25.33 11.70 11.22
CA LEU A 277 -26.31 10.61 11.38
C LEU A 277 -27.28 10.90 12.55
N GLY A 278 -26.76 11.40 13.67
CA GLY A 278 -27.56 11.79 14.83
C GLY A 278 -28.51 12.94 14.53
N GLU A 279 -28.10 13.97 13.81
CA GLU A 279 -28.95 15.09 13.35
C GLU A 279 -30.05 14.60 12.39
N ALA A 280 -29.78 13.55 11.60
CA ALA A 280 -30.81 12.90 10.79
C ALA A 280 -31.76 11.99 11.60
N GLY A 281 -31.58 11.92 12.93
CA GLY A 281 -32.46 11.15 13.84
C GLY A 281 -32.15 9.66 13.88
N LEU A 282 -30.94 9.24 13.53
CA LEU A 282 -30.49 7.87 13.72
C LEU A 282 -29.83 7.73 15.11
N THR A 283 -30.07 6.59 15.76
CA THR A 283 -29.55 6.28 17.10
C THR A 283 -28.78 4.97 17.15
N GLU A 284 -29.08 4.04 16.25
CA GLU A 284 -28.46 2.71 16.20
C GLU A 284 -27.67 2.57 14.92
N PHE A 285 -26.36 2.84 15.03
CA PHE A 285 -25.41 2.73 13.93
C PHE A 285 -23.99 2.59 14.46
N ARG A 286 -23.10 2.10 13.61
CA ARG A 286 -21.65 2.04 13.88
C ARG A 286 -20.89 2.63 12.70
N VAL A 287 -19.99 3.57 12.97
CA VAL A 287 -19.03 4.10 11.97
C VAL A 287 -17.68 3.42 12.18
N ILE A 288 -17.19 2.77 11.14
CA ILE A 288 -15.84 2.17 11.10
C ILE A 288 -14.99 2.96 10.13
N LEU A 289 -13.83 3.38 10.61
CA LEU A 289 -12.75 3.99 9.81
C LEU A 289 -11.69 2.92 9.54
N PRO A 290 -11.64 2.29 8.35
CA PRO A 290 -10.73 1.17 8.10
C PRO A 290 -9.24 1.54 8.09
N ILE A 291 -8.90 2.83 8.12
CA ILE A 291 -7.54 3.33 8.34
C ILE A 291 -7.10 3.19 9.81
N THR A 292 -8.04 2.99 10.71
CA THR A 292 -7.77 2.99 12.15
C THR A 292 -6.75 1.92 12.52
N ASP A 293 -5.63 2.36 13.05
CA ASP A 293 -4.72 1.57 13.85
C ASP A 293 -4.62 2.28 15.22
N PRO A 294 -5.08 1.66 16.31
CA PRO A 294 -5.08 2.29 17.64
C PRO A 294 -3.69 2.69 18.13
N TYR A 295 -2.64 2.20 17.46
CA TYR A 295 -1.24 2.55 17.76
C TYR A 295 -0.68 3.70 16.89
N VAL A 296 -1.43 4.18 15.90
CA VAL A 296 -0.98 5.26 15.00
C VAL A 296 -1.61 6.59 15.39
N VAL A 297 -0.81 7.43 16.02
CA VAL A 297 -1.27 8.71 16.61
C VAL A 297 -1.05 9.91 15.67
N HIS A 298 -0.14 9.79 14.71
CA HIS A 298 0.36 10.95 13.94
C HIS A 298 -0.60 11.52 12.89
N HIS A 299 -1.66 10.79 12.52
CA HIS A 299 -2.72 11.28 11.60
C HIS A 299 -4.13 11.20 12.22
N GLY A 300 -4.23 11.02 13.54
CA GLY A 300 -5.50 10.99 14.27
C GLY A 300 -6.45 9.86 13.84
N ALA A 301 -5.95 8.80 13.17
CA ALA A 301 -6.74 7.73 12.55
C ALA A 301 -7.80 8.24 11.54
N LEU A 302 -7.49 9.33 10.82
CA LEU A 302 -8.37 9.99 9.87
C LEU A 302 -7.97 9.68 8.43
N GLY A 303 -8.92 9.25 7.61
CA GLY A 303 -8.70 8.92 6.20
C GLY A 303 -9.86 9.34 5.30
N GLY A 304 -9.73 9.07 4.00
CA GLY A 304 -10.73 9.44 2.99
C GLY A 304 -11.88 8.45 2.81
N PHE A 305 -11.95 7.38 3.61
CA PHE A 305 -12.91 6.29 3.46
C PHE A 305 -13.47 5.87 4.82
N ALA A 306 -14.80 5.68 4.89
CA ALA A 306 -15.47 5.12 6.05
C ALA A 306 -16.57 4.15 5.63
N THR A 307 -16.92 3.22 6.52
CA THR A 307 -18.06 2.33 6.34
C THR A 307 -19.01 2.44 7.53
N ILE A 308 -20.32 2.38 7.27
CA ILE A 308 -21.37 2.56 8.26
C ILE A 308 -22.23 1.30 8.30
N TYR A 309 -22.37 0.74 9.48
CA TYR A 309 -23.29 -0.38 9.76
C TYR A 309 -24.55 0.18 10.41
N LEU A 310 -25.70 -0.33 10.00
CA LEU A 310 -27.02 0.10 10.46
C LEU A 310 -27.80 -1.10 10.99
N ASP A 311 -28.39 -0.96 12.16
CA ASP A 311 -29.16 -2.05 12.78
C ASP A 311 -30.50 -2.31 12.10
N ASN A 312 -31.01 -1.31 11.37
CA ASN A 312 -32.34 -1.38 10.73
C ASN A 312 -32.28 -1.04 9.24
N ASP A 313 -32.78 -1.93 8.40
CA ASP A 313 -32.87 -1.72 6.94
C ASP A 313 -33.69 -0.47 6.56
N SER A 314 -34.68 -0.09 7.38
CA SER A 314 -35.51 1.11 7.17
C SER A 314 -34.69 2.41 7.26
N ASP A 315 -33.51 2.39 7.84
CA ASP A 315 -32.68 3.56 8.07
C ASP A 315 -31.71 3.87 6.92
N HIS A 316 -31.49 2.94 5.98
CA HIS A 316 -30.55 3.10 4.88
C HIS A 316 -30.77 4.37 4.05
N ALA A 317 -32.01 4.65 3.65
CA ALA A 317 -32.31 5.83 2.84
C ALA A 317 -32.08 7.13 3.64
N ARG A 318 -32.45 7.15 4.92
CA ARG A 318 -32.25 8.29 5.81
C ARG A 318 -30.79 8.52 6.13
N ALA A 319 -30.05 7.45 6.41
CA ALA A 319 -28.62 7.52 6.65
C ALA A 319 -27.86 8.04 5.42
N ARG A 320 -28.23 7.57 4.21
CA ARG A 320 -27.62 8.09 2.96
C ARG A 320 -27.93 9.57 2.77
N ALA A 321 -29.18 9.98 2.98
CA ALA A 321 -29.61 11.37 2.83
C ALA A 321 -28.97 12.33 3.85
N ALA A 322 -28.48 11.85 4.99
CA ALA A 322 -27.74 12.65 5.96
C ALA A 322 -26.46 13.30 5.38
N PHE A 323 -25.96 12.76 4.30
CA PHE A 323 -24.74 13.24 3.64
C PHE A 323 -25.01 14.08 2.40
N ASP A 324 -26.26 14.26 2.00
CA ASP A 324 -26.63 15.03 0.80
C ASP A 324 -26.24 16.50 0.94
N GLY A 325 -25.41 16.98 0.01
CA GLY A 325 -24.96 18.37 -0.01
C GLY A 325 -23.93 18.74 1.07
N VAL A 326 -23.42 17.76 1.85
CA VAL A 326 -22.36 18.01 2.83
C VAL A 326 -21.06 18.30 2.08
N PRO A 327 -20.45 19.50 2.25
CA PRO A 327 -19.20 19.83 1.60
C PRO A 327 -18.09 18.87 2.00
N GLY A 328 -17.33 18.37 1.01
CA GLY A 328 -16.22 17.43 1.27
C GLY A 328 -16.61 15.95 1.22
N ILE A 329 -17.89 15.60 1.09
CA ILE A 329 -18.32 14.25 0.73
C ILE A 329 -18.29 14.13 -0.81
N GLU A 330 -17.55 13.14 -1.32
CA GLU A 330 -17.45 12.85 -2.76
C GLU A 330 -18.56 11.91 -3.21
N THR A 331 -18.76 10.84 -2.47
CA THR A 331 -19.81 9.85 -2.76
C THR A 331 -20.24 9.06 -1.53
N VAL A 332 -21.49 8.63 -1.55
CA VAL A 332 -22.07 7.70 -0.59
C VAL A 332 -22.67 6.54 -1.37
N LEU A 333 -22.14 5.35 -1.16
CA LEU A 333 -22.56 4.12 -1.85
C LEU A 333 -23.20 3.15 -0.87
N THR A 334 -24.20 2.42 -1.32
CA THR A 334 -24.66 1.22 -0.60
C THR A 334 -23.58 0.15 -0.63
N ARG A 335 -23.65 -0.84 0.26
CA ARG A 335 -22.77 -2.02 0.29
C ARG A 335 -22.63 -2.64 -1.11
N ASN A 336 -23.76 -2.90 -1.77
CA ASN A 336 -23.77 -3.54 -3.09
C ASN A 336 -23.11 -2.66 -4.17
N GLU A 337 -23.39 -1.35 -4.18
CA GLU A 337 -22.75 -0.42 -5.10
C GLU A 337 -21.23 -0.40 -4.88
N ALA A 338 -20.77 -0.28 -3.62
CA ALA A 338 -19.36 -0.23 -3.28
C ALA A 338 -18.63 -1.54 -3.61
N CYS A 339 -19.23 -2.70 -3.30
CA CYS A 339 -18.67 -3.99 -3.65
C CYS A 339 -18.52 -4.17 -5.16
N ASN A 340 -19.50 -3.75 -5.96
CA ASN A 340 -19.45 -3.85 -7.41
C ASN A 340 -18.43 -2.89 -8.04
N VAL A 341 -18.33 -1.65 -7.54
CA VAL A 341 -17.45 -0.62 -8.12
C VAL A 341 -16.01 -0.84 -7.70
N PHE A 342 -15.77 -1.21 -6.43
CA PHE A 342 -14.43 -1.27 -5.86
C PHE A 342 -13.89 -2.69 -5.64
N GLY A 343 -14.70 -3.72 -5.91
CA GLY A 343 -14.29 -5.11 -5.66
C GLY A 343 -14.05 -5.37 -4.17
N LEU A 344 -15.02 -4.98 -3.31
CA LEU A 344 -14.93 -5.18 -1.87
C LEU A 344 -15.65 -6.46 -1.42
N PRO A 345 -15.22 -7.10 -0.32
CA PRO A 345 -15.87 -8.28 0.23
C PRO A 345 -17.15 -7.86 0.99
N ALA A 346 -18.32 -8.30 0.54
CA ALA A 346 -19.61 -7.88 1.08
C ALA A 346 -19.82 -8.22 2.57
N ASP A 347 -19.18 -9.27 3.04
CA ASP A 347 -19.23 -9.72 4.44
C ASP A 347 -18.31 -8.94 5.39
N ARG A 348 -17.51 -8.01 4.87
CA ARG A 348 -16.56 -7.20 5.67
C ARG A 348 -16.72 -5.69 5.43
N ILE A 349 -17.84 -5.29 4.84
CA ILE A 349 -18.17 -3.89 4.54
C ILE A 349 -19.54 -3.58 5.14
N GLY A 350 -19.70 -2.37 5.70
CA GLY A 350 -20.96 -1.87 6.23
C GLY A 350 -22.02 -1.60 5.16
N ASP A 351 -23.19 -1.20 5.59
CA ASP A 351 -24.36 -0.96 4.73
C ASP A 351 -24.17 0.24 3.80
N LEU A 352 -23.41 1.24 4.28
CA LEU A 352 -22.99 2.39 3.48
C LEU A 352 -21.46 2.54 3.50
N VAL A 353 -20.93 2.99 2.38
CA VAL A 353 -19.55 3.45 2.21
C VAL A 353 -19.56 4.94 1.91
N VAL A 354 -18.81 5.71 2.68
CA VAL A 354 -18.64 7.15 2.51
C VAL A 354 -17.20 7.45 2.09
N ILE A 355 -17.05 8.26 1.05
CA ILE A 355 -15.73 8.69 0.55
C ILE A 355 -15.67 10.21 0.54
N SER A 356 -14.59 10.77 1.07
CA SER A 356 -14.35 12.21 1.07
C SER A 356 -13.70 12.69 -0.22
N THR A 357 -13.91 13.97 -0.53
CA THR A 357 -13.15 14.65 -1.59
C THR A 357 -11.66 14.78 -1.22
N ARG A 358 -10.86 15.19 -2.20
CA ARG A 358 -9.40 15.28 -2.12
C ARG A 358 -8.87 16.00 -0.87
N ASP A 359 -9.52 17.06 -0.43
CA ASP A 359 -8.99 17.96 0.60
C ASP A 359 -9.55 17.69 2.00
N TYR A 360 -10.39 16.65 2.14
CA TYR A 360 -11.05 16.28 3.39
C TYR A 360 -10.69 14.86 3.84
N VAL A 361 -10.86 14.64 5.15
CA VAL A 361 -10.85 13.32 5.78
C VAL A 361 -12.17 13.09 6.52
N LEU A 362 -12.46 11.83 6.81
CA LEU A 362 -13.61 11.39 7.59
C LEU A 362 -13.18 11.02 9.01
N GLY A 363 -13.95 11.41 9.98
CA GLY A 363 -13.85 11.02 11.39
C GLY A 363 -15.16 10.42 11.87
N SER A 364 -15.13 9.67 12.96
CA SER A 364 -16.36 9.17 13.62
C SER A 364 -17.05 10.31 14.40
N ALA A 365 -16.45 10.78 15.49
CA ALA A 365 -16.92 11.92 16.28
C ALA A 365 -15.73 12.73 16.79
N PRO A 366 -15.89 14.05 17.04
CA PRO A 366 -14.78 14.91 17.46
C PRO A 366 -14.00 14.41 18.68
N GLU A 367 -14.68 13.89 19.67
CA GLU A 367 -14.12 13.38 20.91
C GLU A 367 -13.35 12.06 20.77
N LYS A 368 -13.51 11.37 19.65
CA LYS A 368 -12.83 10.10 19.35
C LYS A 368 -11.49 10.28 18.63
N HIS A 369 -11.15 11.52 18.23
CA HIS A 369 -9.94 11.84 17.48
C HIS A 369 -9.13 12.92 18.19
N ASP A 370 -8.04 12.54 18.84
CA ASP A 370 -7.12 13.50 19.44
C ASP A 370 -6.20 14.08 18.37
N LEU A 371 -6.48 15.30 17.97
CA LEU A 371 -5.68 16.07 17.00
C LEU A 371 -4.62 16.96 17.66
N SER A 372 -4.54 17.00 18.99
CA SER A 372 -3.58 17.84 19.71
C SER A 372 -2.11 17.44 19.47
N GLY A 373 -1.90 16.18 19.06
CA GLY A 373 -0.59 15.65 18.70
C GLY A 373 -0.11 15.98 17.29
N LEU A 374 -0.94 16.60 16.43
CA LEU A 374 -0.55 17.00 15.08
C LEU A 374 0.43 18.17 15.16
N LYS A 375 1.69 17.92 14.79
CA LYS A 375 2.75 18.94 14.73
C LYS A 375 2.89 19.58 13.35
N ASP A 376 2.48 18.83 12.33
CA ASP A 376 2.52 19.23 10.91
C ASP A 376 1.09 19.24 10.36
N PRO A 377 0.80 20.04 9.32
CA PRO A 377 -0.50 20.01 8.65
C PRO A 377 -0.87 18.59 8.17
N LEU A 378 -2.11 18.19 8.41
CA LEU A 378 -2.57 16.81 8.15
C LEU A 378 -2.41 16.44 6.68
N ARG A 379 -1.77 15.32 6.45
CA ARG A 379 -1.74 14.59 5.16
C ARG A 379 -2.26 13.18 5.39
N SER A 380 -3.11 12.70 4.51
CA SER A 380 -3.73 11.38 4.64
C SER A 380 -4.17 10.83 3.28
N HIS A 381 -4.77 9.66 3.30
CA HIS A 381 -5.15 8.87 2.14
C HIS A 381 -6.45 8.06 2.41
N GLY A 382 -6.87 7.21 1.49
CA GLY A 382 -8.02 6.32 1.65
C GLY A 382 -9.12 6.53 0.62
N GLY A 383 -9.20 7.73 0.03
CA GLY A 383 -10.21 8.09 -0.96
C GLY A 383 -9.81 7.82 -2.41
N LEU A 384 -10.63 8.31 -3.34
CA LEU A 384 -10.39 8.17 -4.78
C LEU A 384 -9.22 9.04 -5.26
N SER A 385 -8.99 10.17 -4.60
CA SER A 385 -7.91 11.10 -4.96
C SER A 385 -6.50 10.53 -4.72
N GLU A 386 -6.37 9.51 -3.89
CA GLU A 386 -5.12 8.79 -3.60
C GLU A 386 -4.99 7.48 -4.38
N GLN A 387 -5.93 7.19 -5.29
CA GLN A 387 -5.96 5.92 -6.02
C GLN A 387 -4.86 5.80 -7.07
N ARG A 388 -4.45 6.91 -7.70
CA ARG A 388 -3.40 6.90 -8.73
C ARG A 388 -2.02 6.74 -8.08
N VAL A 389 -1.23 5.78 -8.59
CA VAL A 389 0.07 5.39 -8.06
C VAL A 389 1.09 5.19 -9.20
N PRO A 390 2.41 5.23 -8.95
CA PRO A 390 3.41 4.96 -9.96
C PRO A 390 3.34 3.51 -10.45
N PHE A 391 3.71 3.29 -11.71
CA PHE A 391 3.91 1.99 -12.34
C PHE A 391 5.15 2.06 -13.23
N ILE A 392 6.29 1.69 -12.68
CA ILE A 392 7.61 1.88 -13.30
C ILE A 392 8.34 0.54 -13.32
N VAL A 393 8.91 0.19 -14.49
CA VAL A 393 9.74 -1.03 -14.62
C VAL A 393 11.02 -0.64 -15.33
N ASN A 394 12.18 -1.09 -14.84
CA ASN A 394 13.50 -0.83 -15.47
C ASN A 394 13.71 -1.61 -16.77
N ARG A 395 12.64 -2.08 -17.39
CA ARG A 395 12.59 -2.69 -18.73
C ARG A 395 11.43 -2.09 -19.51
N CYS A 396 11.53 -2.10 -20.83
CA CYS A 396 10.36 -1.85 -21.66
C CYS A 396 9.39 -3.01 -21.52
N LEU A 397 8.12 -2.72 -21.37
CA LEU A 397 7.05 -3.71 -21.46
C LEU A 397 6.48 -3.70 -22.89
N GLU A 398 6.10 -4.86 -23.41
CA GLU A 398 5.25 -4.92 -24.59
C GLU A 398 3.99 -4.07 -24.36
N ALA A 399 3.43 -3.51 -25.42
CA ALA A 399 2.30 -2.57 -25.32
C ALA A 399 1.19 -3.16 -24.41
N CYS A 400 1.07 -2.61 -23.21
CA CYS A 400 0.08 -3.02 -22.25
C CYS A 400 -1.22 -2.25 -22.45
N ALA A 401 -2.35 -2.90 -22.18
CA ALA A 401 -3.66 -2.29 -22.20
C ALA A 401 -3.74 -1.04 -21.31
N THR A 402 -4.57 -0.09 -21.68
CA THR A 402 -4.98 1.04 -20.83
C THR A 402 -5.74 0.52 -19.60
N GLY A 403 -5.63 1.22 -18.45
CA GLY A 403 -6.37 0.85 -17.23
C GLY A 403 -5.63 -0.15 -16.35
N ARG A 404 -4.33 0.06 -16.12
CA ARG A 404 -3.51 -0.77 -15.23
C ARG A 404 -3.94 -0.59 -13.78
N ARG A 405 -3.93 -1.72 -13.05
CA ARG A 405 -4.03 -1.72 -11.58
C ARG A 405 -2.63 -1.92 -10.99
N ASN A 406 -2.40 -1.40 -9.78
CA ASN A 406 -1.11 -1.62 -9.09
C ASN A 406 -0.81 -3.12 -8.91
N PHE A 407 -1.83 -3.94 -8.72
CA PHE A 407 -1.70 -5.39 -8.58
C PHE A 407 -1.42 -6.14 -9.90
N ASP A 408 -1.38 -5.44 -11.03
CA ASP A 408 -0.92 -6.02 -12.29
C ASP A 408 0.61 -6.02 -12.42
N ILE A 409 1.33 -5.41 -11.47
CA ILE A 409 2.78 -5.20 -11.57
C ILE A 409 3.56 -6.51 -11.78
N PHE A 410 3.22 -7.58 -11.05
CA PHE A 410 3.84 -8.90 -11.23
C PHE A 410 3.51 -9.48 -12.61
N SER A 411 2.24 -9.48 -13.00
CA SER A 411 1.79 -10.04 -14.28
C SER A 411 2.44 -9.34 -15.46
N HIS A 412 2.43 -8.00 -15.46
CA HIS A 412 3.03 -7.23 -16.54
C HIS A 412 4.55 -7.42 -16.59
N THR A 413 5.23 -7.42 -15.45
CA THR A 413 6.68 -7.55 -15.42
C THR A 413 7.15 -8.95 -15.79
N LEU A 414 6.51 -10.00 -15.27
CA LEU A 414 6.91 -11.37 -15.53
C LEU A 414 6.56 -11.84 -16.96
N ASN A 415 5.41 -11.39 -17.49
CA ASN A 415 4.90 -11.87 -18.76
C ASN A 415 5.33 -11.02 -19.97
N HIS A 416 5.58 -9.71 -19.77
CA HIS A 416 5.71 -8.75 -20.88
C HIS A 416 6.99 -7.92 -20.85
N ALA A 417 7.89 -8.11 -19.87
CA ALA A 417 9.18 -7.40 -19.88
C ALA A 417 10.05 -7.89 -21.05
N LEU A 418 10.44 -6.95 -21.90
CA LEU A 418 11.36 -7.21 -22.98
C LEU A 418 12.77 -7.40 -22.44
N GLU A 419 13.54 -8.30 -23.07
CA GLU A 419 14.97 -8.43 -22.79
C GLU A 419 15.63 -7.10 -23.19
N GLY A 420 16.35 -6.47 -22.26
CA GLY A 420 17.06 -5.25 -22.55
C GLY A 420 18.07 -5.48 -23.66
N SER A 421 17.98 -4.71 -24.71
CA SER A 421 19.15 -4.49 -25.58
C SER A 421 20.23 -3.85 -24.71
N SER A 422 21.27 -4.61 -24.42
CA SER A 422 22.51 -4.16 -23.77
C SER A 422 23.14 -2.97 -24.50
#